data_64287577a913beffa1991356a8b94ae1
#
_entry.id   64287577a913beffa1991356a8b94ae1
#
_cell.length_a   1.000
_cell.length_b   1.000
_cell.length_c   1.000
_cell.angle_alpha   90.00
_cell.angle_beta   90.00
_cell.angle_gamma   90.00
#
_symmetry.space_group_name_H-M   'P 1'
#
loop_
_entity.id
_entity.type
_entity.pdbx_description
1 polymer ?
#
loop_
_entity_poly.entity_id
_entity_poly.type
_entity_poly.pdbx_seq_one_letter_code
_entity_poly.pdbx_strand_id
1 'polypeptide(L)'
;IAFIMGLMKTLLLRPRLFAKVCVISFQLARASDRSFLYHVAYLAEACILRDWLVAAEIDHLHVHFGTNGAEIGMLAHVLGGPRYSVTFHGPEEFDRTLYLSHHEKIKRSAFVVAVSSYGRSQLMRTCGTDQWHKLKVVHCCVDSSYLESHVPRPLVENSPVVCVGRLIEQKGHLLLIQAVGRLVKE
;
A
#
# COMPACT_ATOMS: atom_id res chain seq x y z
N ILE A 1 19.79 7.40 16.62
CA ILE A 1 20.67 6.33 17.15
C ILE A 1 20.19 4.97 16.67
N ALA A 2 18.94 4.56 16.89
CA ALA A 2 18.42 3.23 16.53
C ALA A 2 18.61 2.86 15.03
N PHE A 3 18.36 3.79 14.11
CA PHE A 3 18.54 3.56 12.67
C PHE A 3 20.00 3.25 12.30
N ILE A 4 20.95 4.00 12.82
CA ILE A 4 22.37 3.77 12.57
C ILE A 4 22.79 2.42 13.15
N MET A 5 22.35 2.09 14.34
CA MET A 5 22.63 0.79 14.97
C MET A 5 22.05 -0.37 14.16
N GLY A 6 20.84 -0.25 13.63
CA GLY A 6 20.21 -1.24 12.78
C GLY A 6 21.00 -1.50 11.49
N LEU A 7 21.42 -0.43 10.81
CA LEU A 7 22.26 -0.52 9.61
C LEU A 7 23.61 -1.19 9.91
N MET A 8 24.32 -0.73 10.94
CA MET A 8 25.62 -1.27 11.33
C MET A 8 25.54 -2.74 11.74
N LYS A 9 24.56 -3.10 12.57
CA LYS A 9 24.31 -4.49 12.96
C LYS A 9 24.06 -5.38 11.74
N THR A 10 23.21 -4.93 10.81
CA THR A 10 22.88 -5.71 9.61
C THR A 10 24.10 -5.84 8.69
N LEU A 11 24.88 -4.77 8.50
CA LEU A 11 26.12 -4.80 7.74
C LEU A 11 27.10 -5.81 8.31
N LEU A 12 27.30 -5.81 9.63
CA LEU A 12 28.27 -6.70 10.29
C LEU A 12 27.81 -8.18 10.29
N LEU A 13 26.54 -8.43 10.57
CA LEU A 13 26.02 -9.80 10.72
C LEU A 13 25.59 -10.44 9.40
N ARG A 14 25.24 -9.63 8.38
CA ARG A 14 24.67 -10.10 7.10
C ARG A 14 25.18 -9.30 5.89
N PRO A 15 26.51 -9.18 5.68
CA PRO A 15 27.09 -8.28 4.69
C PRO A 15 26.59 -8.53 3.26
N ARG A 16 26.38 -9.78 2.87
CA ARG A 16 25.89 -10.13 1.52
C ARG A 16 24.45 -9.68 1.30
N LEU A 17 23.56 -9.87 2.28
CA LEU A 17 22.16 -9.44 2.20
C LEU A 17 22.08 -7.92 2.28
N PHE A 18 22.90 -7.29 3.12
CA PHE A 18 22.98 -5.83 3.20
C PHE A 18 23.40 -5.21 1.86
N ALA A 19 24.45 -5.71 1.23
CA ALA A 19 24.86 -5.25 -0.10
C ALA A 19 23.72 -5.42 -1.14
N LYS A 20 23.02 -6.55 -1.12
CA LYS A 20 21.88 -6.81 -2.02
C LYS A 20 20.77 -5.79 -1.83
N VAL A 21 20.36 -5.49 -0.59
CA VAL A 21 19.29 -4.50 -0.34
C VAL A 21 19.75 -3.08 -0.62
N CYS A 22 21.01 -2.73 -0.44
CA CYS A 22 21.55 -1.43 -0.85
C CYS A 22 21.40 -1.22 -2.36
N VAL A 23 21.72 -2.24 -3.17
CA VAL A 23 21.56 -2.18 -4.63
C VAL A 23 20.08 -2.01 -4.99
N ILE A 24 19.19 -2.80 -4.38
CA ILE A 24 17.74 -2.68 -4.61
C ILE A 24 17.23 -1.29 -4.21
N SER A 25 17.56 -0.82 -3.00
CA SER A 25 17.15 0.50 -2.50
C SER A 25 17.64 1.63 -3.41
N PHE A 26 18.86 1.54 -3.92
CA PHE A 26 19.40 2.49 -4.89
C PHE A 26 18.62 2.48 -6.22
N GLN A 27 18.28 1.30 -6.74
CA GLN A 27 17.46 1.17 -7.97
C GLN A 27 16.07 1.79 -7.78
N LEU A 28 15.44 1.55 -6.64
CA LEU A 28 14.14 2.12 -6.29
C LEU A 28 14.21 3.65 -6.16
N ALA A 29 15.26 4.16 -5.52
CA ALA A 29 15.48 5.60 -5.36
C ALA A 29 15.66 6.31 -6.71
N ARG A 30 16.34 5.67 -7.67
CA ARG A 30 16.50 6.22 -9.04
C ARG A 30 15.20 6.27 -9.84
N ALA A 31 14.29 5.36 -9.57
CA ALA A 31 12.98 5.31 -10.22
C ALA A 31 11.94 6.20 -9.51
N SER A 32 12.18 6.58 -8.26
CA SER A 32 11.24 7.31 -7.41
C SER A 32 11.26 8.82 -7.70
N ASP A 33 10.15 9.48 -7.45
CA ASP A 33 10.03 10.95 -7.37
C ASP A 33 10.41 11.50 -5.98
N ARG A 34 10.75 10.62 -5.02
CA ARG A 34 11.20 11.00 -3.69
C ARG A 34 12.73 11.12 -3.63
N SER A 35 13.20 11.99 -2.75
CA SER A 35 14.63 12.16 -2.49
C SER A 35 15.28 10.82 -2.06
N PHE A 36 16.51 10.61 -2.48
CA PHE A 36 17.34 9.47 -2.09
C PHE A 36 17.39 9.24 -0.57
N LEU A 37 17.36 10.30 0.22
CA LEU A 37 17.39 10.21 1.69
C LEU A 37 16.19 9.44 2.27
N TYR A 38 15.02 9.50 1.63
CA TYR A 38 13.87 8.69 2.05
C TYR A 38 14.15 7.20 1.90
N HIS A 39 14.78 6.79 0.80
CA HIS A 39 15.11 5.38 0.57
C HIS A 39 16.20 4.87 1.52
N VAL A 40 17.13 5.74 1.94
CA VAL A 40 18.08 5.42 3.02
C VAL A 40 17.35 5.21 4.35
N ALA A 41 16.37 6.05 4.65
CA ALA A 41 15.53 5.88 5.86
C ALA A 41 14.73 4.58 5.79
N TYR A 42 14.08 4.26 4.65
CA TYR A 42 13.34 3.02 4.45
C TYR A 42 14.24 1.77 4.59
N LEU A 43 15.47 1.85 4.12
CA LEU A 43 16.45 0.78 4.32
C LEU A 43 16.77 0.59 5.80
N ALA A 44 16.97 1.68 6.55
CA ALA A 44 17.24 1.62 7.98
C ALA A 44 16.04 1.06 8.78
N GLU A 45 14.82 1.49 8.43
CA GLU A 45 13.57 0.96 8.98
C GLU A 45 13.41 -0.53 8.68
N ALA A 46 13.74 -0.97 7.46
CA ALA A 46 13.68 -2.37 7.06
C ALA A 46 14.65 -3.26 7.88
N CYS A 47 15.84 -2.75 8.22
CA CYS A 47 16.78 -3.46 9.08
C CYS A 47 16.19 -3.71 10.48
N ILE A 48 15.57 -2.69 11.07
CA ILE A 48 14.94 -2.77 12.39
C ILE A 48 13.70 -3.66 12.34
N LEU A 49 12.83 -3.43 11.36
CA LEU A 49 11.61 -4.23 11.17
C LEU A 49 11.91 -5.71 11.03
N ARG A 50 12.92 -6.05 10.22
CA ARG A 50 13.37 -7.44 10.05
C ARG A 50 13.76 -8.06 11.39
N ASP A 51 14.50 -7.34 12.22
CA ASP A 51 14.94 -7.86 13.52
C ASP A 51 13.74 -8.08 14.46
N TRP A 52 12.77 -7.17 14.48
CA TRP A 52 11.55 -7.33 15.27
C TRP A 52 10.71 -8.52 14.81
N LEU A 53 10.52 -8.65 13.50
CA LEU A 53 9.72 -9.75 12.94
C LEU A 53 10.34 -11.12 13.25
N VAL A 54 11.65 -11.23 13.17
CA VAL A 54 12.35 -12.48 13.48
C VAL A 54 12.36 -12.77 14.98
N ALA A 55 12.56 -11.76 15.82
CA ALA A 55 12.52 -11.92 17.27
C ALA A 55 11.11 -12.30 17.78
N ALA A 56 10.06 -11.86 17.10
CA ALA A 56 8.68 -12.20 17.39
C ALA A 56 8.18 -13.47 16.68
N GLU A 57 9.07 -14.21 16.00
CA GLU A 57 8.77 -15.45 15.27
C GLU A 57 7.62 -15.30 14.26
N ILE A 58 7.54 -14.15 13.59
CA ILE A 58 6.50 -13.86 12.60
C ILE A 58 6.81 -14.61 11.29
N ASP A 59 5.86 -15.42 10.81
CA ASP A 59 5.98 -16.20 9.58
C ASP A 59 5.59 -15.40 8.33
N HIS A 60 4.70 -14.42 8.46
CA HIS A 60 4.18 -13.65 7.34
C HIS A 60 3.87 -12.21 7.72
N LEU A 61 4.35 -11.27 6.91
CA LEU A 61 4.04 -9.84 7.02
C LEU A 61 3.01 -9.45 5.98
N HIS A 62 1.88 -8.88 6.37
CA HIS A 62 0.95 -8.29 5.43
C HIS A 62 1.01 -6.76 5.51
N VAL A 63 1.19 -6.11 4.37
CA VAL A 63 1.34 -4.66 4.28
C VAL A 63 0.15 -4.07 3.54
N HIS A 64 -0.41 -3.00 4.06
CA HIS A 64 -1.41 -2.19 3.36
C HIS A 64 -0.74 -1.03 2.62
N PHE A 65 -1.21 -0.76 1.41
CA PHE A 65 -0.70 0.19 0.43
C PHE A 65 0.65 -0.20 -0.19
N GLY A 66 0.72 -0.13 -1.52
CA GLY A 66 1.92 -0.38 -2.32
C GLY A 66 2.97 0.74 -2.26
N THR A 67 2.92 1.61 -1.24
CA THR A 67 3.77 2.79 -1.07
C THR A 67 5.08 2.46 -0.33
N ASN A 68 5.56 3.37 0.51
CA ASN A 68 6.78 3.21 1.32
C ASN A 68 6.72 2.02 2.29
N GLY A 69 5.56 1.77 2.93
CA GLY A 69 5.42 0.62 3.81
C GLY A 69 5.69 -0.71 3.10
N ALA A 70 5.21 -0.87 1.85
CA ALA A 70 5.51 -2.06 1.05
C ALA A 70 6.98 -2.15 0.63
N GLU A 71 7.66 -1.02 0.43
CA GLU A 71 9.10 -0.99 0.19
C GLU A 71 9.88 -1.49 1.41
N ILE A 72 9.55 -0.97 2.60
CA ILE A 72 10.17 -1.37 3.86
C ILE A 72 9.94 -2.87 4.11
N GLY A 73 8.70 -3.36 3.95
CA GLY A 73 8.38 -4.78 4.09
C GLY A 73 9.12 -5.68 3.09
N MET A 74 9.23 -5.24 1.84
CA MET A 74 10.00 -5.94 0.80
C MET A 74 11.50 -6.02 1.15
N LEU A 75 12.09 -4.90 1.57
CA LEU A 75 13.51 -4.87 1.96
C LEU A 75 13.76 -5.73 3.21
N ALA A 76 12.87 -5.71 4.20
CA ALA A 76 12.94 -6.56 5.38
C ALA A 76 12.90 -8.05 5.01
N HIS A 77 12.04 -8.45 4.05
CA HIS A 77 12.01 -9.80 3.50
C HIS A 77 13.36 -10.18 2.85
N VAL A 78 13.90 -9.31 1.99
CA VAL A 78 15.19 -9.57 1.31
C VAL A 78 16.34 -9.69 2.31
N LEU A 79 16.27 -9.01 3.45
CA LEU A 79 17.21 -9.12 4.58
C LEU A 79 17.08 -10.44 5.36
N GLY A 80 16.23 -11.36 4.92
CA GLY A 80 15.99 -12.64 5.59
C GLY A 80 14.94 -12.55 6.69
N GLY A 81 14.02 -11.61 6.57
CA GLY A 81 12.77 -11.59 7.33
C GLY A 81 11.71 -12.52 6.72
N PRO A 82 10.50 -12.55 7.29
CA PRO A 82 9.39 -13.41 6.85
C PRO A 82 8.97 -13.12 5.40
N ARG A 83 8.17 -14.01 4.83
CA ARG A 83 7.47 -13.75 3.58
C ARG A 83 6.52 -12.57 3.75
N TYR A 84 6.23 -11.85 2.67
CA TYR A 84 5.28 -10.74 2.75
C TYR A 84 4.26 -10.75 1.62
N SER A 85 3.15 -10.09 1.86
CA SER A 85 2.12 -9.78 0.89
C SER A 85 1.67 -8.32 1.04
N VAL A 86 0.98 -7.79 0.04
CA VAL A 86 0.57 -6.39 0.03
C VAL A 86 -0.84 -6.23 -0.53
N THR A 87 -1.65 -5.36 0.11
CA THR A 87 -2.94 -4.91 -0.42
C THR A 87 -2.80 -3.52 -1.04
N PHE A 88 -3.25 -3.40 -2.28
CA PHE A 88 -3.39 -2.13 -3.00
C PHE A 88 -4.82 -1.62 -2.91
N HIS A 89 -4.99 -0.36 -2.50
CA HIS A 89 -6.29 0.19 -2.12
C HIS A 89 -6.90 1.15 -3.13
N GLY A 90 -6.12 1.81 -3.97
CA GLY A 90 -6.75 2.82 -4.77
C GLY A 90 -5.94 3.52 -5.85
N PRO A 91 -6.57 4.51 -6.48
CA PRO A 91 -6.05 5.18 -7.67
C PRO A 91 -4.70 5.87 -7.44
N GLU A 92 -4.49 6.49 -6.27
CA GLU A 92 -3.23 7.18 -5.95
C GLU A 92 -2.00 6.29 -6.13
N GLU A 93 -2.14 4.99 -5.93
CA GLU A 93 -1.08 4.01 -6.14
C GLU A 93 -0.90 3.69 -7.63
N PHE A 94 -2.01 3.67 -8.40
CA PHE A 94 -1.98 3.34 -9.83
C PHE A 94 -1.56 4.52 -10.70
N ASP A 95 -1.79 5.75 -10.27
CA ASP A 95 -1.36 6.96 -10.98
C ASP A 95 0.18 7.16 -10.90
N ARG A 96 0.84 6.51 -9.94
CA ARG A 96 2.28 6.65 -9.67
C ARG A 96 3.05 5.34 -9.74
N THR A 97 2.57 4.38 -10.52
CA THR A 97 3.13 3.01 -10.58
C THR A 97 4.63 2.96 -10.87
N LEU A 98 5.12 3.83 -11.76
CA LEU A 98 6.54 3.89 -12.13
C LEU A 98 7.38 4.36 -10.93
N TYR A 99 6.98 5.43 -10.26
CA TYR A 99 7.69 5.99 -9.12
C TYR A 99 7.64 5.10 -7.88
N LEU A 100 6.57 4.32 -7.73
CA LEU A 100 6.39 3.39 -6.62
C LEU A 100 6.98 2.01 -6.87
N SER A 101 7.51 1.75 -8.08
CA SER A 101 8.18 0.50 -8.45
C SER A 101 7.38 -0.76 -8.08
N HIS A 102 6.08 -0.77 -8.43
CA HIS A 102 5.17 -1.87 -8.08
C HIS A 102 5.64 -3.23 -8.58
N HIS A 103 6.26 -3.26 -9.77
CA HIS A 103 6.79 -4.50 -10.35
C HIS A 103 7.79 -5.22 -9.43
N GLU A 104 8.68 -4.47 -8.74
CA GLU A 104 9.64 -5.05 -7.81
C GLU A 104 8.97 -5.59 -6.55
N LYS A 105 7.96 -4.87 -6.04
CA LYS A 105 7.18 -5.28 -4.87
C LYS A 105 6.36 -6.53 -5.17
N ILE A 106 5.68 -6.59 -6.33
CA ILE A 106 4.91 -7.75 -6.79
C ILE A 106 5.83 -8.96 -6.99
N LYS A 107 6.96 -8.76 -7.69
CA LYS A 107 7.91 -9.83 -7.99
C LYS A 107 8.38 -10.58 -6.73
N ARG A 108 8.63 -9.86 -5.65
CA ARG A 108 9.16 -10.42 -4.40
C ARG A 108 8.11 -10.83 -3.37
N SER A 109 6.85 -10.39 -3.55
CA SER A 109 5.78 -10.77 -2.65
C SER A 109 5.36 -12.22 -2.81
N ALA A 110 4.78 -12.80 -1.77
CA ALA A 110 4.15 -14.12 -1.81
C ALA A 110 2.84 -14.08 -2.63
N PHE A 111 2.03 -13.06 -2.38
CA PHE A 111 0.83 -12.72 -3.14
C PHE A 111 0.52 -11.23 -2.99
N VAL A 112 -0.41 -10.75 -3.82
CA VAL A 112 -0.87 -9.37 -3.83
C VAL A 112 -2.38 -9.35 -3.84
N VAL A 113 -2.96 -8.48 -3.06
CA VAL A 113 -4.40 -8.22 -3.01
C VAL A 113 -4.70 -6.89 -3.69
N ALA A 114 -5.66 -6.90 -4.60
CA ALA A 114 -6.32 -5.70 -5.11
C ALA A 114 -7.74 -5.65 -4.56
N VAL A 115 -8.21 -4.50 -4.11
CA VAL A 115 -9.57 -4.35 -3.55
C VAL A 115 -10.68 -4.36 -4.60
N SER A 116 -10.31 -4.44 -5.89
CA SER A 116 -11.26 -4.51 -7.00
C SER A 116 -10.64 -5.19 -8.23
N SER A 117 -11.49 -5.68 -9.14
CA SER A 117 -11.04 -6.20 -10.44
C SER A 117 -10.36 -5.12 -11.28
N TYR A 118 -10.79 -3.86 -11.19
CA TYR A 118 -10.11 -2.74 -11.80
C TYR A 118 -8.68 -2.60 -11.26
N GLY A 119 -8.51 -2.56 -9.94
CA GLY A 119 -7.18 -2.50 -9.32
C GLY A 119 -6.28 -3.66 -9.75
N ARG A 120 -6.81 -4.89 -9.80
CA ARG A 120 -6.08 -6.04 -10.32
C ARG A 120 -5.61 -5.81 -11.76
N SER A 121 -6.47 -5.29 -12.65
CA SER A 121 -6.11 -5.02 -14.04
C SER A 121 -4.99 -3.97 -14.15
N GLN A 122 -4.99 -2.94 -13.29
CA GLN A 122 -3.91 -1.96 -13.25
C GLN A 122 -2.59 -2.60 -12.81
N LEU A 123 -2.60 -3.47 -11.80
CA LEU A 123 -1.40 -4.19 -11.35
C LEU A 123 -0.87 -5.15 -12.42
N MET A 124 -1.75 -5.81 -13.18
CA MET A 124 -1.35 -6.67 -14.32
C MET A 124 -0.54 -5.91 -15.38
N ARG A 125 -0.78 -4.62 -15.56
CA ARG A 125 -0.03 -3.77 -16.49
C ARG A 125 1.37 -3.41 -15.99
N THR A 126 1.63 -3.58 -14.70
CA THR A 126 2.90 -3.18 -14.05
C THR A 126 3.86 -4.35 -13.84
N CYS A 127 3.42 -5.59 -14.07
CA CYS A 127 4.25 -6.77 -13.86
C CYS A 127 4.14 -7.74 -15.05
N GLY A 128 5.10 -8.66 -15.16
CA GLY A 128 5.06 -9.71 -16.17
C GLY A 128 3.91 -10.70 -15.96
N THR A 129 3.47 -11.35 -17.04
CA THR A 129 2.37 -12.32 -17.03
C THR A 129 2.63 -13.51 -16.10
N ASP A 130 3.91 -13.84 -15.89
CA ASP A 130 4.38 -14.86 -14.94
C ASP A 130 4.02 -14.55 -13.48
N GLN A 131 3.75 -13.27 -13.16
CA GLN A 131 3.36 -12.82 -11.81
C GLN A 131 1.84 -12.73 -11.61
N TRP A 132 1.03 -12.83 -12.65
CA TRP A 132 -0.42 -12.62 -12.58
C TRP A 132 -1.13 -13.59 -11.64
N HIS A 133 -0.61 -14.79 -11.47
CA HIS A 133 -1.16 -15.79 -10.56
C HIS A 133 -1.15 -15.34 -9.09
N LYS A 134 -0.26 -14.40 -8.72
CA LYS A 134 -0.16 -13.81 -7.38
C LYS A 134 -1.25 -12.77 -7.10
N LEU A 135 -1.84 -12.17 -8.15
CA LEU A 135 -2.78 -11.05 -8.02
C LEU A 135 -4.18 -11.58 -7.70
N LYS A 136 -4.62 -11.39 -6.46
CA LYS A 136 -5.92 -11.79 -5.94
C LYS A 136 -6.85 -10.58 -5.83
N VAL A 137 -8.16 -10.78 -5.98
CA VAL A 137 -9.16 -9.75 -5.70
C VAL A 137 -9.83 -10.11 -4.37
N VAL A 138 -9.77 -9.17 -3.43
CA VAL A 138 -10.52 -9.25 -2.17
C VAL A 138 -11.19 -7.90 -1.97
N HIS A 139 -12.50 -7.86 -2.10
CA HIS A 139 -13.27 -6.63 -1.96
C HIS A 139 -13.29 -6.17 -0.50
N CYS A 140 -13.24 -4.86 -0.30
CA CYS A 140 -13.54 -4.27 1.00
C CYS A 140 -15.03 -4.52 1.29
N CYS A 141 -15.33 -4.99 2.49
CA CYS A 141 -16.69 -5.23 2.96
C CYS A 141 -16.89 -4.58 4.34
N VAL A 142 -18.15 -4.50 4.74
CA VAL A 142 -18.54 -4.12 6.09
C VAL A 142 -18.94 -5.37 6.87
N ASP A 143 -18.83 -5.30 8.19
CA ASP A 143 -19.30 -6.35 9.08
C ASP A 143 -20.81 -6.53 8.96
N SER A 144 -21.32 -7.76 9.12
CA SER A 144 -22.75 -8.09 9.07
C SER A 144 -23.58 -7.29 10.07
N SER A 145 -23.02 -6.92 11.21
CA SER A 145 -23.66 -6.06 12.21
C SER A 145 -24.12 -4.71 11.65
N TYR A 146 -23.45 -4.18 10.63
CA TYR A 146 -23.91 -2.96 9.92
C TYR A 146 -25.12 -3.20 9.03
N LEU A 147 -25.38 -4.42 8.60
CA LEU A 147 -26.48 -4.79 7.73
C LEU A 147 -27.73 -5.19 8.53
N GLU A 148 -27.55 -5.81 9.69
CA GLU A 148 -28.62 -6.35 10.52
C GLU A 148 -29.39 -5.28 11.29
N SER A 149 -28.80 -4.12 11.55
CA SER A 149 -29.36 -3.07 12.41
C SER A 149 -30.22 -2.03 11.66
N HIS A 150 -30.40 -2.15 10.35
CA HIS A 150 -31.03 -1.10 9.56
C HIS A 150 -32.35 -1.55 8.95
N VAL A 151 -33.46 -1.10 9.56
CA VAL A 151 -34.75 -1.04 8.87
C VAL A 151 -34.69 0.19 7.94
N PRO A 152 -34.78 0.01 6.61
CA PRO A 152 -34.79 1.14 5.69
C PRO A 152 -35.93 2.09 6.05
N ARG A 153 -35.61 3.33 6.37
CA ARG A 153 -36.64 4.36 6.55
C ARG A 153 -37.07 4.86 5.18
N PRO A 154 -38.38 5.02 4.94
CA PRO A 154 -38.84 5.62 3.70
C PRO A 154 -38.27 7.04 3.57
N LEU A 155 -37.85 7.40 2.35
CA LEU A 155 -37.47 8.78 2.06
C LEU A 155 -38.75 9.64 2.18
N VAL A 156 -38.64 10.67 2.99
CA VAL A 156 -39.71 11.69 3.12
C VAL A 156 -39.31 12.94 2.35
N GLU A 157 -40.32 13.72 1.93
CA GLU A 157 -40.09 15.02 1.30
C GLU A 157 -39.18 15.88 2.20
N ASN A 158 -38.23 16.57 1.61
CA ASN A 158 -37.20 17.36 2.30
C ASN A 158 -36.19 16.57 3.15
N SER A 159 -35.96 15.27 2.84
CA SER A 159 -34.88 14.53 3.46
C SER A 159 -33.52 15.18 3.16
N PRO A 160 -32.61 15.33 4.16
CA PRO A 160 -31.32 15.94 3.93
C PRO A 160 -30.44 15.03 3.07
N VAL A 161 -29.66 15.62 2.16
CA VAL A 161 -28.59 14.95 1.44
C VAL A 161 -27.34 14.94 2.33
N VAL A 162 -26.86 13.76 2.66
CA VAL A 162 -25.70 13.57 3.54
C VAL A 162 -24.49 13.07 2.72
N CYS A 163 -23.35 13.71 2.90
CA CYS A 163 -22.08 13.26 2.33
C CYS A 163 -21.02 13.17 3.42
N VAL A 164 -20.48 11.98 3.63
CA VAL A 164 -19.43 11.70 4.62
C VAL A 164 -18.12 11.37 3.91
N GLY A 165 -17.05 12.10 4.22
CA GLY A 165 -15.74 11.86 3.62
C GLY A 165 -14.71 12.90 4.04
N ARG A 166 -13.43 12.64 3.70
CA ARG A 166 -12.37 13.65 3.88
C ARG A 166 -12.65 14.87 2.97
N LEU A 167 -12.35 16.07 3.46
CA LEU A 167 -12.49 17.30 2.68
C LEU A 167 -11.34 17.45 1.68
N ILE A 168 -11.35 16.59 0.67
CA ILE A 168 -10.38 16.57 -0.43
C ILE A 168 -11.13 16.50 -1.76
N GLU A 169 -10.51 16.98 -2.83
CA GLU A 169 -11.08 17.04 -4.18
C GLU A 169 -11.64 15.70 -4.66
N GLN A 170 -10.89 14.61 -4.43
CA GLN A 170 -11.26 13.24 -4.78
C GLN A 170 -12.64 12.81 -4.24
N LYS A 171 -13.12 13.39 -3.13
CA LYS A 171 -14.43 13.09 -2.53
C LYS A 171 -15.58 13.89 -3.11
N GLY A 172 -15.29 14.89 -3.94
CA GLY A 172 -16.30 15.59 -4.74
C GLY A 172 -17.28 16.45 -3.96
N HIS A 173 -16.96 16.87 -2.72
CA HIS A 173 -17.89 17.70 -1.90
C HIS A 173 -18.33 18.97 -2.62
N LEU A 174 -17.40 19.68 -3.29
CA LEU A 174 -17.74 20.90 -4.03
C LEU A 174 -18.66 20.59 -5.21
N LEU A 175 -18.41 19.47 -5.91
CA LEU A 175 -19.25 19.02 -7.01
C LEU A 175 -20.68 18.72 -6.54
N LEU A 176 -20.82 18.04 -5.37
CA LEU A 176 -22.13 17.77 -4.77
C LEU A 176 -22.86 19.06 -4.42
N ILE A 177 -22.19 20.03 -3.77
CA ILE A 177 -22.78 21.33 -3.43
C ILE A 177 -23.25 22.07 -4.68
N GLN A 178 -22.44 22.07 -5.75
CA GLN A 178 -22.81 22.69 -7.02
C GLN A 178 -24.03 22.02 -7.68
N ALA A 179 -24.07 20.66 -7.63
CA ALA A 179 -25.19 19.90 -8.18
C ALA A 179 -26.51 20.21 -7.44
N VAL A 180 -26.48 20.17 -6.10
CA VAL A 180 -27.65 20.54 -5.27
C VAL A 180 -28.06 21.97 -5.51
N GLY A 181 -27.10 22.92 -5.59
CA GLY A 181 -27.38 24.32 -5.85
C GLY A 181 -28.03 24.61 -7.23
N ARG A 182 -27.88 23.71 -8.21
CA ARG A 182 -28.59 23.76 -9.49
C ARG A 182 -30.04 23.27 -9.33
N LEU A 183 -30.22 22.13 -8.66
CA LEU A 183 -31.55 21.52 -8.45
C LEU A 183 -32.48 22.39 -7.63
N VAL A 184 -31.97 23.19 -6.69
CA VAL A 184 -32.78 24.10 -5.86
C VAL A 184 -33.26 25.36 -6.65
N LYS A 185 -32.62 25.66 -7.80
CA LYS A 185 -32.96 26.81 -8.64
C LYS A 185 -33.96 26.47 -9.74
N GLU A 186 -34.20 25.20 -9.99
CA GLU A 186 -35.25 24.67 -10.87
C GLU A 186 -36.58 24.47 -10.09
#